data_494b03568c30b3c0d9afdba73ce29fb1
#
_entry.id   494b03568c30b3c0d9afdba73ce29fb1
#
_cell.length_a   1.000
_cell.length_b   1.000
_cell.length_c   1.000
_cell.angle_alpha   90.00
_cell.angle_beta   90.00
_cell.angle_gamma   90.00
#
_symmetry.space_group_name_H-M   'P 1'
#
loop_
_entity.id
_entity.type
_entity.pdbx_description
1 polymer ?
#
loop_
_entity_poly.entity_id
_entity_poly.type
_entity_poly.pdbx_seq_one_letter_code
_entity_poly.pdbx_strand_id
1 'polypeptide(L)'
;MAFALPLLVGALLPQAFAGGGTRRWFGGRGEGQRAEAQAAKDAAAAAFYELDTAQRGLRISIETITAVDSSPEARRAVEGFEALGRRIDEVSHSYIGAVDAHDLDRDELDAGSASRARADLTRAKEELDRVKGELDRFEEGLAPLLGRAETQLARLAPAVERARQALRGASGALDAVRESGLRADDLAVRLARLGPELTLLNEGAGRHGVPETLQRADRVLRDAEAVRAEAERLPERAAEIDKRLVSLRTRTEALTTRAGGVEPVLSELRRRYSAACWQDLQHVPEQAVVTLRQAEERLAEAGKARAEQRWPDATSLLSTVRALLDSTDEAVSAAGERLRRLDAVAKDPKAEIDRTRFAVRDAQRLAMAGRNTPDPRHARPLDDAVSRLDRAVDGLEGRHPDYWHFLTELEAVRASAARVVGLIRDERGAAH
;
A
#
# COMPACT_ATOMS: atom_id res chain seq x y z
N MET A 1 4.56 -29.08 -18.80
CA MET A 1 4.56 -29.96 -19.98
C MET A 1 4.20 -29.10 -21.17
N ALA A 2 5.21 -28.82 -21.96
CA ALA A 2 5.12 -28.02 -23.17
C ALA A 2 4.59 -28.90 -24.31
N PHE A 3 3.54 -28.47 -24.97
CA PHE A 3 3.16 -29.01 -26.28
C PHE A 3 3.39 -27.89 -27.31
N ALA A 4 4.55 -27.94 -27.92
CA ALA A 4 4.80 -27.28 -29.19
C ALA A 4 4.50 -28.31 -30.29
N LEU A 5 3.55 -27.97 -31.14
CA LEU A 5 3.34 -28.66 -32.41
C LEU A 5 3.80 -27.76 -33.55
N PRO A 6 4.75 -28.16 -34.38
CA PRO A 6 5.05 -27.44 -35.61
C PRO A 6 4.12 -27.95 -36.73
N LEU A 7 3.31 -27.06 -37.27
CA LEU A 7 2.63 -27.28 -38.53
C LEU A 7 3.61 -27.13 -39.69
N LEU A 8 4.02 -28.26 -40.21
CA LEU A 8 4.68 -28.39 -41.51
C LEU A 8 3.60 -28.30 -42.61
N VAL A 9 3.48 -27.13 -43.22
CA VAL A 9 2.74 -27.01 -44.49
C VAL A 9 3.71 -27.33 -45.62
N GLY A 10 3.59 -28.53 -46.14
CA GLY A 10 4.28 -28.94 -47.35
C GLY A 10 3.65 -28.25 -48.56
N ALA A 11 4.41 -27.39 -49.22
CA ALA A 11 4.05 -26.83 -50.52
C ALA A 11 4.18 -27.94 -51.56
N LEU A 12 3.07 -28.44 -52.10
CA LEU A 12 3.03 -29.22 -53.31
C LEU A 12 3.00 -28.31 -54.52
N LEU A 13 4.15 -28.18 -55.13
CA LEU A 13 4.27 -27.57 -56.49
C LEU A 13 3.76 -28.58 -57.52
N PRO A 14 2.83 -28.24 -58.43
CA PRO A 14 2.50 -29.09 -59.56
C PRO A 14 3.61 -29.00 -60.62
N GLN A 15 4.18 -30.14 -60.96
CA GLN A 15 5.10 -30.28 -62.09
C GLN A 15 4.37 -30.08 -63.41
N ALA A 16 4.86 -29.16 -64.21
CA ALA A 16 4.42 -28.92 -65.55
C ALA A 16 4.87 -30.10 -66.45
N PHE A 17 3.92 -30.86 -66.97
CA PHE A 17 4.18 -31.77 -68.10
C PHE A 17 4.15 -30.99 -69.41
N ALA A 18 5.31 -30.88 -70.06
CA ALA A 18 5.44 -30.43 -71.45
C ALA A 18 5.18 -31.63 -72.38
N GLY A 19 4.02 -31.63 -73.00
CA GLY A 19 3.70 -32.55 -74.11
C GLY A 19 3.32 -31.77 -75.34
N GLY A 20 4.20 -31.74 -76.37
CA GLY A 20 3.95 -31.14 -77.69
C GLY A 20 3.00 -31.99 -78.56
N GLY A 21 2.20 -31.29 -79.34
CA GLY A 21 1.36 -32.00 -80.38
C GLY A 21 0.37 -31.07 -81.08
N THR A 22 0.73 -30.53 -82.21
CA THR A 22 -0.09 -30.25 -83.43
C THR A 22 -1.18 -29.20 -83.40
N ARG A 23 -0.94 -28.16 -84.21
CA ARG A 23 -1.86 -27.12 -84.66
C ARG A 23 -3.24 -27.62 -85.06
N ARG A 24 -4.29 -27.11 -84.42
CA ARG A 24 -5.62 -26.92 -85.00
C ARG A 24 -5.99 -25.45 -84.92
N TRP A 25 -6.04 -24.78 -86.06
CA TRP A 25 -6.16 -23.31 -86.17
C TRP A 25 -7.61 -22.84 -86.23
N PHE A 26 -8.58 -23.45 -85.61
CA PHE A 26 -9.96 -22.96 -85.53
C PHE A 26 -10.70 -23.24 -84.23
N GLY A 27 -9.97 -23.51 -83.09
CA GLY A 27 -10.57 -23.64 -81.76
C GLY A 27 -10.11 -22.64 -80.69
N GLY A 28 -9.12 -21.78 -81.00
CA GLY A 28 -8.32 -21.07 -80.00
C GLY A 28 -8.99 -19.92 -79.20
N ARG A 29 -10.17 -19.43 -79.61
CA ARG A 29 -10.86 -18.39 -78.82
C ARG A 29 -11.76 -18.94 -77.73
N GLY A 30 -12.41 -20.04 -77.92
CA GLY A 30 -13.29 -20.71 -76.93
C GLY A 30 -12.50 -21.37 -75.82
N GLU A 31 -11.38 -22.07 -76.18
CA GLU A 31 -10.51 -22.67 -75.14
C GLU A 31 -9.81 -21.62 -74.27
N GLY A 32 -9.37 -20.49 -74.82
CA GLY A 32 -8.80 -19.39 -74.03
C GLY A 32 -9.80 -18.76 -73.07
N GLN A 33 -11.06 -18.55 -73.51
CA GLN A 33 -12.08 -17.98 -72.62
C GLN A 33 -12.54 -18.98 -71.54
N ARG A 34 -12.54 -20.24 -71.79
CA ARG A 34 -12.79 -21.29 -70.80
C ARG A 34 -11.68 -21.34 -69.78
N ALA A 35 -10.41 -21.32 -70.21
CA ALA A 35 -9.27 -21.26 -69.30
C ALA A 35 -9.30 -20.01 -68.41
N GLU A 36 -9.67 -18.83 -68.96
CA GLU A 36 -9.86 -17.61 -68.20
C GLU A 36 -11.04 -17.68 -67.19
N ALA A 37 -12.15 -18.33 -67.57
CA ALA A 37 -13.28 -18.54 -66.63
C ALA A 37 -12.88 -19.53 -65.52
N GLN A 38 -12.12 -20.58 -65.82
CA GLN A 38 -11.61 -21.50 -64.79
C GLN A 38 -10.63 -20.80 -63.86
N ALA A 39 -9.73 -19.99 -64.37
CA ALA A 39 -8.83 -19.17 -63.55
C ALA A 39 -9.59 -18.19 -62.62
N ALA A 40 -10.70 -17.60 -63.10
CA ALA A 40 -11.55 -16.76 -62.30
C ALA A 40 -12.28 -17.58 -61.20
N LYS A 41 -12.71 -18.80 -61.50
CA LYS A 41 -13.33 -19.74 -60.50
C LYS A 41 -12.31 -20.06 -59.39
N ASP A 42 -11.10 -20.44 -59.79
CA ASP A 42 -10.05 -20.79 -58.83
C ASP A 42 -9.64 -19.61 -57.99
N ALA A 43 -9.58 -18.41 -58.55
CA ALA A 43 -9.28 -17.17 -57.82
C ALA A 43 -10.41 -16.77 -56.84
N ALA A 44 -11.68 -16.96 -57.24
CA ALA A 44 -12.81 -16.70 -56.37
C ALA A 44 -12.89 -17.77 -55.21
N ALA A 45 -12.56 -19.02 -55.51
CA ALA A 45 -12.47 -20.08 -54.49
C ALA A 45 -11.37 -19.79 -53.48
N ALA A 46 -10.20 -19.29 -53.93
CA ALA A 46 -9.13 -18.86 -53.04
C ALA A 46 -9.55 -17.69 -52.14
N ALA A 47 -10.21 -16.66 -52.70
CA ALA A 47 -10.74 -15.52 -51.93
C ALA A 47 -11.79 -15.94 -50.92
N PHE A 48 -12.68 -16.86 -51.25
CA PHE A 48 -13.65 -17.44 -50.31
C PHE A 48 -12.97 -18.16 -49.14
N TYR A 49 -11.99 -19.01 -49.44
CA TYR A 49 -11.22 -19.72 -48.41
C TYR A 49 -10.46 -18.78 -47.48
N GLU A 50 -9.86 -17.73 -48.04
CA GLU A 50 -9.17 -16.71 -47.23
C GLU A 50 -10.14 -15.95 -46.30
N LEU A 51 -11.32 -15.57 -46.79
CA LEU A 51 -12.37 -14.91 -46.02
C LEU A 51 -12.89 -15.82 -44.88
N ASP A 52 -13.18 -17.08 -45.18
CA ASP A 52 -13.64 -18.07 -44.20
C ASP A 52 -12.59 -18.32 -43.10
N THR A 53 -11.31 -18.40 -43.51
CA THR A 53 -10.20 -18.57 -42.57
C THR A 53 -10.05 -17.34 -41.65
N ALA A 54 -10.11 -16.13 -42.20
CA ALA A 54 -10.06 -14.89 -41.46
C ALA A 54 -11.25 -14.75 -40.50
N GLN A 55 -12.47 -15.10 -40.93
CA GLN A 55 -13.65 -15.09 -40.08
C GLN A 55 -13.51 -16.03 -38.85
N ARG A 56 -12.96 -17.24 -39.08
CA ARG A 56 -12.70 -18.20 -37.97
C ARG A 56 -11.66 -17.66 -36.98
N GLY A 57 -10.58 -17.03 -37.47
CA GLY A 57 -9.58 -16.40 -36.63
C GLY A 57 -10.18 -15.30 -35.76
N LEU A 58 -10.96 -14.41 -36.39
CA LEU A 58 -11.61 -13.31 -35.69
C LEU A 58 -12.64 -13.80 -34.66
N ARG A 59 -13.34 -14.89 -34.89
CA ARG A 59 -14.24 -15.50 -33.90
C ARG A 59 -13.50 -15.87 -32.63
N ILE A 60 -12.33 -16.48 -32.74
CA ILE A 60 -11.48 -16.83 -31.58
C ILE A 60 -11.08 -15.58 -30.80
N SER A 61 -10.71 -14.50 -31.50
CA SER A 61 -10.38 -13.21 -30.89
C SER A 61 -11.56 -12.61 -30.10
N ILE A 62 -12.76 -12.64 -30.68
CA ILE A 62 -14.00 -12.19 -30.00
C ILE A 62 -14.32 -13.06 -28.79
N GLU A 63 -14.24 -14.39 -28.90
CA GLU A 63 -14.44 -15.30 -27.76
C GLU A 63 -13.43 -15.05 -26.65
N THR A 64 -12.16 -14.79 -26.99
CA THR A 64 -11.11 -14.43 -26.03
C THR A 64 -11.42 -13.12 -25.31
N ILE A 65 -11.85 -12.09 -26.04
CA ILE A 65 -12.24 -10.79 -25.45
C ILE A 65 -13.44 -10.98 -24.50
N THR A 66 -14.50 -11.66 -24.96
CA THR A 66 -15.75 -11.82 -24.18
C THR A 66 -15.58 -12.68 -22.93
N ALA A 67 -14.64 -13.61 -22.94
CA ALA A 67 -14.31 -14.41 -21.76
C ALA A 67 -13.73 -13.58 -20.59
N VAL A 68 -13.20 -12.40 -20.89
CA VAL A 68 -12.44 -11.56 -19.95
C VAL A 68 -13.10 -10.19 -19.72
N ASP A 69 -13.70 -9.61 -20.75
CA ASP A 69 -14.20 -8.24 -20.76
C ASP A 69 -15.70 -8.21 -21.11
N SER A 70 -16.50 -7.66 -20.21
CA SER A 70 -17.94 -7.42 -20.40
C SER A 70 -18.27 -5.91 -20.61
N SER A 71 -17.26 -5.11 -20.91
CA SER A 71 -17.41 -3.65 -21.12
C SER A 71 -18.34 -3.31 -22.29
N PRO A 72 -18.84 -2.09 -22.37
CA PRO A 72 -19.57 -1.62 -23.55
C PRO A 72 -18.75 -1.71 -24.85
N GLU A 73 -17.41 -1.63 -24.76
CA GLU A 73 -16.51 -1.77 -25.89
C GLU A 73 -16.48 -3.21 -26.40
N ALA A 74 -16.37 -4.20 -25.48
CA ALA A 74 -16.41 -5.62 -25.82
C ALA A 74 -17.79 -6.01 -26.44
N ARG A 75 -18.89 -5.47 -25.93
CA ARG A 75 -20.24 -5.68 -26.51
C ARG A 75 -20.36 -5.14 -27.92
N ARG A 76 -19.86 -3.93 -28.18
CA ARG A 76 -19.82 -3.35 -29.52
C ARG A 76 -18.97 -4.18 -30.49
N ALA A 77 -17.88 -4.79 -29.97
CA ALA A 77 -17.08 -5.71 -30.78
C ALA A 77 -17.87 -6.95 -31.21
N VAL A 78 -18.67 -7.54 -30.31
CA VAL A 78 -19.55 -8.64 -30.63
C VAL A 78 -20.60 -8.23 -31.68
N GLU A 79 -21.30 -7.10 -31.46
CA GLU A 79 -22.30 -6.58 -32.40
C GLU A 79 -21.71 -6.30 -33.79
N GLY A 80 -20.50 -5.74 -33.84
CA GLY A 80 -19.76 -5.49 -35.06
C GLY A 80 -19.39 -6.79 -35.79
N PHE A 81 -18.94 -7.80 -35.07
CA PHE A 81 -18.63 -9.11 -35.61
C PHE A 81 -19.88 -9.82 -36.18
N GLU A 82 -21.01 -9.74 -35.47
CA GLU A 82 -22.29 -10.30 -35.98
C GLU A 82 -22.75 -9.57 -37.24
N ALA A 83 -22.57 -8.24 -37.31
CA ALA A 83 -22.93 -7.50 -38.51
C ALA A 83 -22.05 -7.89 -39.73
N LEU A 84 -20.73 -8.07 -39.51
CA LEU A 84 -19.81 -8.58 -40.52
C LEU A 84 -20.17 -10.02 -40.93
N GLY A 85 -20.54 -10.88 -39.97
CA GLY A 85 -20.96 -12.22 -40.22
C GLY A 85 -22.14 -12.32 -41.22
N ARG A 86 -23.19 -11.50 -41.02
CA ARG A 86 -24.31 -11.40 -41.97
C ARG A 86 -23.85 -11.02 -43.39
N ARG A 87 -22.92 -10.11 -43.47
CA ARG A 87 -22.38 -9.64 -44.75
C ARG A 87 -21.50 -10.69 -45.44
N ILE A 88 -20.73 -11.44 -44.66
CA ILE A 88 -19.95 -12.59 -45.14
C ILE A 88 -20.89 -13.65 -45.71
N ASP A 89 -22.00 -13.94 -45.02
CA ASP A 89 -23.00 -14.90 -45.46
C ASP A 89 -23.62 -14.46 -46.80
N GLU A 90 -23.94 -13.16 -46.98
CA GLU A 90 -24.48 -12.59 -48.22
C GLU A 90 -23.52 -12.78 -49.41
N VAL A 91 -22.24 -12.40 -49.25
CA VAL A 91 -21.24 -12.52 -50.33
C VAL A 91 -20.88 -13.96 -50.62
N SER A 92 -20.91 -14.84 -49.60
CA SER A 92 -20.69 -16.28 -49.72
C SER A 92 -21.83 -16.94 -50.53
N HIS A 93 -23.08 -16.57 -50.27
CA HIS A 93 -24.22 -17.03 -51.05
C HIS A 93 -24.15 -16.54 -52.51
N SER A 94 -23.74 -15.30 -52.73
CA SER A 94 -23.54 -14.74 -54.07
C SER A 94 -22.46 -15.52 -54.83
N TYR A 95 -21.32 -15.82 -54.18
CA TYR A 95 -20.25 -16.64 -54.75
C TYR A 95 -20.73 -18.06 -55.11
N ILE A 96 -21.41 -18.74 -54.16
CA ILE A 96 -21.94 -20.08 -54.40
C ILE A 96 -22.92 -20.05 -55.56
N GLY A 97 -23.83 -19.09 -55.60
CA GLY A 97 -24.78 -18.89 -56.71
C GLY A 97 -24.09 -18.67 -58.05
N ALA A 98 -22.97 -17.94 -58.08
CA ALA A 98 -22.18 -17.73 -59.31
C ALA A 98 -21.48 -19.02 -59.76
N VAL A 99 -20.99 -19.84 -58.83
CA VAL A 99 -20.41 -21.17 -59.16
C VAL A 99 -21.46 -22.13 -59.68
N ASP A 100 -22.62 -22.18 -59.04
CA ASP A 100 -23.72 -23.09 -59.43
C ASP A 100 -24.36 -22.70 -60.78
N ALA A 101 -24.39 -21.41 -61.11
CA ALA A 101 -24.96 -20.93 -62.38
C ALA A 101 -24.09 -21.28 -63.58
N HIS A 102 -22.80 -21.59 -63.39
CA HIS A 102 -21.84 -21.80 -64.45
C HIS A 102 -21.12 -23.13 -64.32
N ASP A 103 -21.63 -24.15 -65.04
CA ASP A 103 -20.99 -25.46 -65.14
C ASP A 103 -19.86 -25.40 -66.20
N LEU A 104 -18.61 -25.09 -65.69
CA LEU A 104 -17.44 -24.98 -66.53
C LEU A 104 -16.86 -26.33 -66.99
N ASP A 105 -17.37 -27.44 -66.45
CA ASP A 105 -16.88 -28.77 -66.75
C ASP A 105 -17.58 -29.40 -67.99
N ARG A 106 -18.61 -28.75 -68.56
CA ARG A 106 -19.26 -29.19 -69.81
C ARG A 106 -18.32 -29.17 -70.99
N ASP A 107 -18.32 -30.19 -71.78
CA ASP A 107 -17.50 -30.39 -72.94
C ASP A 107 -17.73 -29.32 -74.03
N GLU A 108 -18.97 -28.81 -74.19
CA GLU A 108 -19.39 -27.82 -75.17
C GLU A 108 -19.81 -26.49 -74.51
N LEU A 109 -18.84 -25.75 -73.90
CA LEU A 109 -19.11 -24.43 -73.34
C LEU A 109 -18.88 -23.40 -74.48
N ASP A 110 -19.94 -22.64 -74.84
CA ASP A 110 -19.81 -21.58 -75.85
C ASP A 110 -19.03 -20.38 -75.24
N ALA A 111 -18.37 -19.64 -76.13
CA ALA A 111 -17.52 -18.49 -75.77
C ALA A 111 -18.25 -17.38 -74.99
N GLY A 112 -19.58 -17.21 -75.25
CA GLY A 112 -20.40 -16.23 -74.57
C GLY A 112 -20.73 -16.64 -73.11
N SER A 113 -20.97 -17.94 -72.92
CA SER A 113 -21.19 -18.50 -71.55
C SER A 113 -19.91 -18.48 -70.71
N ALA A 114 -18.75 -18.81 -71.32
CA ALA A 114 -17.46 -18.71 -70.65
C ALA A 114 -17.14 -17.25 -70.24
N SER A 115 -17.42 -16.28 -71.11
CA SER A 115 -17.21 -14.86 -70.80
C SER A 115 -18.11 -14.36 -69.68
N ARG A 116 -19.40 -14.80 -69.64
CA ARG A 116 -20.31 -14.47 -68.54
C ARG A 116 -19.88 -15.10 -67.21
N ALA A 117 -19.52 -16.40 -67.24
CA ALA A 117 -18.99 -17.07 -66.08
C ALA A 117 -17.76 -16.35 -65.48
N ARG A 118 -16.80 -15.99 -66.33
CA ARG A 118 -15.64 -15.21 -65.93
C ARG A 118 -16.05 -13.90 -65.28
N ALA A 119 -16.97 -13.11 -65.88
CA ALA A 119 -17.41 -11.84 -65.35
C ALA A 119 -18.08 -11.95 -63.99
N ASP A 120 -18.99 -12.97 -63.83
CA ASP A 120 -19.72 -13.18 -62.58
C ASP A 120 -18.80 -13.68 -61.45
N LEU A 121 -17.86 -14.60 -61.77
CA LEU A 121 -16.87 -15.12 -60.82
C LEU A 121 -15.84 -14.03 -60.41
N THR A 122 -15.44 -13.19 -61.37
CA THR A 122 -14.55 -12.05 -61.05
C THR A 122 -15.26 -11.05 -60.12
N ARG A 123 -16.55 -10.74 -60.38
CA ARG A 123 -17.35 -9.87 -59.49
C ARG A 123 -17.49 -10.48 -58.11
N ALA A 124 -17.82 -11.80 -58.02
CA ALA A 124 -17.91 -12.49 -56.74
C ALA A 124 -16.58 -12.42 -55.94
N LYS A 125 -15.44 -12.64 -56.64
CA LYS A 125 -14.13 -12.47 -56.03
C LYS A 125 -13.91 -11.05 -55.48
N GLU A 126 -14.23 -10.03 -56.27
CA GLU A 126 -14.04 -8.60 -55.86
C GLU A 126 -14.91 -8.26 -54.62
N GLU A 127 -16.11 -8.85 -54.52
CA GLU A 127 -16.99 -8.71 -53.35
C GLU A 127 -16.43 -9.43 -52.12
N LEU A 128 -15.90 -10.63 -52.28
CA LEU A 128 -15.23 -11.40 -51.20
C LEU A 128 -13.99 -10.65 -50.71
N ASP A 129 -13.14 -10.17 -51.61
CA ASP A 129 -11.95 -9.38 -51.25
C ASP A 129 -12.31 -8.08 -50.51
N ARG A 130 -13.40 -7.40 -50.91
CA ARG A 130 -13.86 -6.19 -50.23
C ARG A 130 -14.28 -6.47 -48.81
N VAL A 131 -15.09 -7.51 -48.57
CA VAL A 131 -15.54 -7.89 -47.25
C VAL A 131 -14.39 -8.42 -46.40
N LYS A 132 -13.42 -9.13 -46.99
CA LYS A 132 -12.18 -9.48 -46.30
C LYS A 132 -11.43 -8.25 -45.82
N GLY A 133 -11.27 -7.23 -46.68
CA GLY A 133 -10.64 -5.96 -46.28
C GLY A 133 -11.41 -5.19 -45.20
N GLU A 134 -12.73 -5.37 -45.06
CA GLU A 134 -13.52 -4.82 -43.96
C GLU A 134 -13.25 -5.62 -42.68
N LEU A 135 -13.16 -6.95 -42.78
CA LEU A 135 -12.85 -7.84 -41.66
C LEU A 135 -11.44 -7.57 -41.11
N ASP A 136 -10.44 -7.42 -41.99
CA ASP A 136 -9.07 -7.12 -41.60
C ASP A 136 -8.97 -5.79 -40.82
N ARG A 137 -9.65 -4.73 -41.29
CA ARG A 137 -9.73 -3.44 -40.60
C ARG A 137 -10.43 -3.53 -39.24
N PHE A 138 -11.47 -4.37 -39.16
CA PHE A 138 -12.15 -4.60 -37.91
C PHE A 138 -11.26 -5.35 -36.90
N GLU A 139 -10.51 -6.37 -37.36
CA GLU A 139 -9.54 -7.09 -36.55
C GLU A 139 -8.44 -6.17 -36.03
N GLU A 140 -7.88 -5.30 -36.88
CA GLU A 140 -6.91 -4.28 -36.47
C GLU A 140 -7.47 -3.37 -35.34
N GLY A 141 -8.74 -2.98 -35.46
CA GLY A 141 -9.44 -2.19 -34.44
C GLY A 141 -9.61 -2.92 -33.09
N LEU A 142 -9.62 -4.24 -33.10
CA LEU A 142 -9.74 -5.06 -31.88
C LEU A 142 -8.41 -5.35 -31.18
N ALA A 143 -7.27 -5.11 -31.83
CA ALA A 143 -5.95 -5.43 -31.28
C ALA A 143 -5.71 -4.91 -29.85
N PRO A 144 -6.12 -3.69 -29.46
CA PRO A 144 -5.96 -3.21 -28.08
C PRO A 144 -6.84 -3.97 -27.07
N LEU A 145 -8.06 -4.38 -27.47
CA LEU A 145 -8.95 -5.18 -26.63
C LEU A 145 -8.40 -6.58 -26.43
N LEU A 146 -7.97 -7.21 -27.51
CA LEU A 146 -7.39 -8.55 -27.51
C LEU A 146 -6.13 -8.60 -26.65
N GLY A 147 -5.21 -7.65 -26.80
CA GLY A 147 -3.99 -7.60 -26.01
C GLY A 147 -4.26 -7.42 -24.50
N ARG A 148 -5.30 -6.65 -24.13
CA ARG A 148 -5.75 -6.55 -22.73
C ARG A 148 -6.31 -7.89 -22.23
N ALA A 149 -7.13 -8.58 -23.04
CA ALA A 149 -7.73 -9.87 -22.69
C ALA A 149 -6.66 -10.95 -22.49
N GLU A 150 -5.73 -11.07 -23.42
CA GLU A 150 -4.61 -12.00 -23.34
C GLU A 150 -3.74 -11.76 -22.12
N THR A 151 -3.46 -10.49 -21.80
CA THR A 151 -2.70 -10.12 -20.60
C THR A 151 -3.41 -10.56 -19.32
N GLN A 152 -4.74 -10.41 -19.24
CA GLN A 152 -5.49 -10.85 -18.06
C GLN A 152 -5.53 -12.38 -17.96
N LEU A 153 -5.72 -13.08 -19.08
CA LEU A 153 -5.66 -14.56 -19.12
C LEU A 153 -4.29 -15.08 -18.67
N ALA A 154 -3.21 -14.47 -19.16
CA ALA A 154 -1.86 -14.85 -18.76
C ALA A 154 -1.59 -14.64 -17.26
N ARG A 155 -2.24 -13.66 -16.61
CA ARG A 155 -2.14 -13.41 -15.17
C ARG A 155 -2.92 -14.38 -14.30
N LEU A 156 -3.92 -15.08 -14.85
CA LEU A 156 -4.86 -15.88 -14.06
C LEU A 156 -4.18 -17.02 -13.30
N ALA A 157 -3.46 -17.90 -13.99
CA ALA A 157 -2.81 -19.04 -13.37
C ALA A 157 -1.76 -18.64 -12.32
N PRO A 158 -0.86 -17.65 -12.59
CA PRO A 158 0.07 -17.16 -11.57
C PRO A 158 -0.62 -16.51 -10.36
N ALA A 159 -1.74 -15.79 -10.55
CA ALA A 159 -2.46 -15.17 -9.44
C ALA A 159 -3.08 -16.21 -8.51
N VAL A 160 -3.76 -17.21 -9.07
CA VAL A 160 -4.35 -18.30 -8.29
C VAL A 160 -3.28 -19.10 -7.54
N GLU A 161 -2.14 -19.38 -8.18
CA GLU A 161 -1.06 -20.13 -7.50
C GLU A 161 -0.41 -19.31 -6.38
N ARG A 162 -0.21 -18.01 -6.56
CA ARG A 162 0.26 -17.13 -5.47
C ARG A 162 -0.71 -17.12 -4.29
N ALA A 163 -2.02 -17.03 -4.53
CA ALA A 163 -3.02 -17.10 -3.49
C ALA A 163 -2.96 -18.42 -2.71
N ARG A 164 -2.80 -19.56 -3.42
CA ARG A 164 -2.63 -20.88 -2.79
C ARG A 164 -1.35 -20.97 -1.97
N GLN A 165 -0.25 -20.43 -2.48
CA GLN A 165 1.03 -20.40 -1.76
C GLN A 165 0.94 -19.54 -0.50
N ALA A 166 0.28 -18.39 -0.56
CA ALA A 166 0.06 -17.53 0.60
C ALA A 166 -0.77 -18.24 1.68
N LEU A 167 -1.83 -18.95 1.30
CA LEU A 167 -2.62 -19.76 2.24
C LEU A 167 -1.78 -20.85 2.92
N ARG A 168 -0.97 -21.60 2.15
CA ARG A 168 -0.06 -22.61 2.69
C ARG A 168 0.98 -21.97 3.64
N GLY A 169 1.55 -20.82 3.24
CA GLY A 169 2.48 -20.07 4.07
C GLY A 169 1.86 -19.56 5.37
N ALA A 170 0.62 -19.05 5.32
CA ALA A 170 -0.12 -18.63 6.51
C ALA A 170 -0.43 -19.80 7.46
N SER A 171 -0.83 -20.95 6.90
CA SER A 171 -1.04 -22.17 7.69
C SER A 171 0.24 -22.62 8.38
N GLY A 172 1.36 -22.69 7.64
CA GLY A 172 2.67 -23.06 8.21
C GLY A 172 3.14 -22.09 9.29
N ALA A 173 2.90 -20.79 9.14
CA ALA A 173 3.23 -19.80 10.17
C ALA A 173 2.37 -20.00 11.44
N LEU A 174 1.08 -20.32 11.30
CA LEU A 174 0.23 -20.65 12.45
C LEU A 174 0.67 -21.93 13.17
N ASP A 175 1.10 -22.94 12.43
CA ASP A 175 1.59 -24.18 13.01
C ASP A 175 2.90 -23.93 13.78
N ALA A 176 3.83 -23.13 13.25
CA ALA A 176 5.04 -22.71 13.95
C ALA A 176 4.75 -21.93 15.24
N VAL A 177 3.73 -21.06 15.23
CA VAL A 177 3.26 -20.35 16.43
C VAL A 177 2.74 -21.32 17.48
N ARG A 178 1.95 -22.32 17.09
CA ARG A 178 1.43 -23.35 18.01
C ARG A 178 2.55 -24.21 18.58
N GLU A 179 3.51 -24.60 17.77
CA GLU A 179 4.70 -25.37 18.21
C GLU A 179 5.52 -24.58 19.23
N SER A 180 5.55 -23.24 19.15
CA SER A 180 6.20 -22.39 20.15
C SER A 180 5.37 -22.21 21.44
N GLY A 181 4.21 -22.89 21.58
CA GLY A 181 3.32 -22.79 22.74
C GLY A 181 2.46 -21.53 22.77
N LEU A 182 2.44 -20.76 21.67
CA LEU A 182 1.62 -19.55 21.55
C LEU A 182 0.27 -19.86 20.89
N ARG A 183 -0.76 -19.17 21.35
CA ARG A 183 -2.12 -19.24 20.78
C ARG A 183 -2.26 -18.21 19.65
N ALA A 184 -2.87 -18.64 18.57
CA ALA A 184 -3.19 -17.79 17.42
C ALA A 184 -4.64 -18.06 16.94
N ASP A 185 -5.57 -18.24 17.88
CA ASP A 185 -6.95 -18.67 17.60
C ASP A 185 -7.68 -17.66 16.70
N ASP A 186 -7.54 -16.37 16.97
CA ASP A 186 -8.12 -15.30 16.12
C ASP A 186 -7.57 -15.33 14.69
N LEU A 187 -6.27 -15.57 14.54
CA LEU A 187 -5.64 -15.69 13.23
C LEU A 187 -6.07 -16.96 12.50
N ALA A 188 -6.23 -18.07 13.25
CA ALA A 188 -6.74 -19.31 12.69
C ALA A 188 -8.19 -19.17 12.20
N VAL A 189 -9.05 -18.45 12.94
CA VAL A 189 -10.42 -18.13 12.52
C VAL A 189 -10.41 -17.25 11.27
N ARG A 190 -9.53 -16.25 11.20
CA ARG A 190 -9.39 -15.39 10.02
C ARG A 190 -8.94 -16.21 8.79
N LEU A 191 -7.96 -17.10 8.94
CA LEU A 191 -7.51 -17.98 7.87
C LEU A 191 -8.62 -18.94 7.42
N ALA A 192 -9.37 -19.53 8.37
CA ALA A 192 -10.47 -20.44 8.07
C ALA A 192 -11.60 -19.78 7.24
N ARG A 193 -11.83 -18.47 7.43
CA ARG A 193 -12.80 -17.70 6.62
C ARG A 193 -12.43 -17.61 5.15
N LEU A 194 -11.18 -17.86 4.78
CA LEU A 194 -10.73 -17.90 3.38
C LEU A 194 -11.01 -19.25 2.71
N GLY A 195 -11.43 -20.28 3.46
CA GLY A 195 -11.77 -21.61 2.91
C GLY A 195 -12.81 -21.58 1.79
N PRO A 196 -13.97 -20.93 1.95
CA PRO A 196 -14.96 -20.78 0.89
C PRO A 196 -14.40 -20.10 -0.36
N GLU A 197 -13.57 -19.07 -0.20
CA GLU A 197 -12.93 -18.36 -1.29
C GLU A 197 -11.96 -19.28 -2.07
N LEU A 198 -11.22 -20.15 -1.37
CA LEU A 198 -10.37 -21.15 -2.00
C LEU A 198 -11.18 -22.15 -2.82
N THR A 199 -12.35 -22.56 -2.33
CA THR A 199 -13.25 -23.46 -3.07
C THR A 199 -13.68 -22.82 -4.39
N LEU A 200 -14.11 -21.56 -4.36
CA LEU A 200 -14.49 -20.81 -5.55
C LEU A 200 -13.32 -20.58 -6.53
N LEU A 201 -12.10 -20.37 -6.01
CA LEU A 201 -10.88 -20.31 -6.84
C LEU A 201 -10.58 -21.64 -7.52
N ASN A 202 -10.90 -22.78 -6.87
CA ASN A 202 -10.71 -24.11 -7.44
C ASN A 202 -11.77 -24.46 -8.50
N GLU A 203 -12.98 -23.89 -8.42
CA GLU A 203 -13.99 -24.00 -9.46
C GLU A 203 -13.55 -23.31 -10.76
N GLY A 204 -12.67 -22.32 -10.66
CA GLY A 204 -11.99 -21.70 -11.78
C GLY A 204 -12.78 -20.61 -12.52
N ALA A 205 -12.10 -19.97 -13.46
CA ALA A 205 -12.63 -18.84 -14.23
C ALA A 205 -13.76 -19.23 -15.20
N GLY A 206 -13.86 -20.49 -15.58
CA GLY A 206 -14.95 -20.97 -16.45
C GLY A 206 -16.33 -20.82 -15.82
N ARG A 207 -16.41 -20.79 -14.48
CA ARG A 207 -17.67 -20.69 -13.73
C ARG A 207 -17.97 -19.27 -13.25
N HIS A 208 -16.94 -18.51 -12.91
CA HIS A 208 -17.07 -17.21 -12.27
C HIS A 208 -16.54 -16.04 -13.12
N GLY A 209 -15.98 -16.33 -14.28
CA GLY A 209 -15.30 -15.34 -15.12
C GLY A 209 -13.86 -15.02 -14.66
N VAL A 210 -13.06 -14.56 -15.61
CA VAL A 210 -11.63 -14.24 -15.36
C VAL A 210 -11.45 -13.03 -14.44
N PRO A 211 -12.17 -11.91 -14.62
CA PRO A 211 -11.99 -10.74 -13.75
C PRO A 211 -12.31 -11.03 -12.29
N GLU A 212 -13.42 -11.74 -12.04
CA GLU A 212 -13.83 -12.08 -10.67
C GLU A 212 -12.84 -13.04 -10.01
N THR A 213 -12.35 -14.04 -10.76
CA THR A 213 -11.35 -14.98 -10.24
C THR A 213 -10.04 -14.28 -9.90
N LEU A 214 -9.58 -13.34 -10.73
CA LEU A 214 -8.40 -12.52 -10.43
C LEU A 214 -8.59 -11.67 -9.16
N GLN A 215 -9.72 -10.95 -9.05
CA GLN A 215 -10.02 -10.15 -7.86
C GLN A 215 -10.08 -11.00 -6.59
N ARG A 216 -10.66 -12.19 -6.68
CA ARG A 216 -10.75 -13.15 -5.58
C ARG A 216 -9.36 -13.65 -5.18
N ALA A 217 -8.53 -14.02 -6.16
CA ALA A 217 -7.15 -14.44 -5.91
C ALA A 217 -6.34 -13.34 -5.20
N ASP A 218 -6.47 -12.08 -5.63
CA ASP A 218 -5.80 -10.93 -5.02
C ASP A 218 -6.32 -10.63 -3.60
N ARG A 219 -7.61 -10.85 -3.30
CA ARG A 219 -8.14 -10.75 -1.93
C ARG A 219 -7.57 -11.83 -1.03
N VAL A 220 -7.65 -13.09 -1.47
CA VAL A 220 -7.13 -14.23 -0.71
C VAL A 220 -5.64 -14.09 -0.45
N LEU A 221 -4.86 -13.65 -1.44
CA LEU A 221 -3.44 -13.39 -1.30
C LEU A 221 -3.17 -12.37 -0.19
N ARG A 222 -3.79 -11.19 -0.26
CA ARG A 222 -3.59 -10.13 0.75
C ARG A 222 -3.98 -10.57 2.16
N ASP A 223 -5.13 -11.23 2.31
CA ASP A 223 -5.64 -11.63 3.60
C ASP A 223 -4.79 -12.76 4.21
N ALA A 224 -4.33 -13.71 3.40
CA ALA A 224 -3.43 -14.77 3.84
C ALA A 224 -2.04 -14.20 4.22
N GLU A 225 -1.48 -13.28 3.44
CA GLU A 225 -0.20 -12.61 3.77
C GLU A 225 -0.32 -11.79 5.06
N ALA A 226 -1.44 -11.12 5.29
CA ALA A 226 -1.69 -10.39 6.54
C ALA A 226 -1.71 -11.34 7.74
N VAL A 227 -2.42 -12.47 7.64
CA VAL A 227 -2.45 -13.50 8.71
C VAL A 227 -1.04 -14.05 8.95
N ARG A 228 -0.29 -14.36 7.90
CA ARG A 228 1.07 -14.85 8.00
C ARG A 228 1.98 -13.85 8.72
N ALA A 229 1.96 -12.59 8.30
CA ALA A 229 2.79 -11.54 8.87
C ALA A 229 2.49 -11.30 10.36
N GLU A 230 1.21 -11.36 10.76
CA GLU A 230 0.82 -11.27 12.17
C GLU A 230 1.29 -12.50 12.97
N ALA A 231 1.16 -13.70 12.42
CA ALA A 231 1.62 -14.93 13.05
C ALA A 231 3.14 -14.92 13.29
N GLU A 232 3.92 -14.53 12.28
CA GLU A 232 5.38 -14.43 12.38
C GLU A 232 5.86 -13.42 13.43
N ARG A 233 5.05 -12.38 13.75
CA ARG A 233 5.37 -11.36 14.76
C ARG A 233 4.97 -11.75 16.18
N LEU A 234 4.15 -12.78 16.38
CA LEU A 234 3.68 -13.16 17.72
C LEU A 234 4.81 -13.54 18.67
N PRO A 235 5.82 -14.36 18.29
CA PRO A 235 6.93 -14.70 19.18
C PRO A 235 7.74 -13.48 19.63
N GLU A 236 8.01 -12.54 18.73
CA GLU A 236 8.71 -11.28 19.05
C GLU A 236 7.90 -10.42 20.02
N ARG A 237 6.58 -10.30 19.79
CA ARG A 237 5.68 -9.57 20.70
C ARG A 237 5.66 -10.20 22.08
N ALA A 238 5.60 -11.53 22.18
CA ALA A 238 5.66 -12.24 23.44
C ALA A 238 6.98 -11.98 24.19
N ALA A 239 8.10 -12.10 23.50
CA ALA A 239 9.43 -11.83 24.06
C ALA A 239 9.61 -10.38 24.51
N GLU A 240 9.06 -9.41 23.78
CA GLU A 240 9.10 -8.01 24.16
C GLU A 240 8.26 -7.73 25.42
N ILE A 241 7.09 -8.34 25.56
CA ILE A 241 6.26 -8.24 26.76
C ILE A 241 7.01 -8.84 27.96
N ASP A 242 7.67 -9.99 27.79
CA ASP A 242 8.46 -10.63 28.85
C ASP A 242 9.62 -9.72 29.31
N LYS A 243 10.34 -9.11 28.38
CA LYS A 243 11.41 -8.13 28.68
C LYS A 243 10.87 -6.93 29.45
N ARG A 244 9.73 -6.39 29.03
CA ARG A 244 9.10 -5.24 29.71
C ARG A 244 8.62 -5.61 31.11
N LEU A 245 8.04 -6.79 31.32
CA LEU A 245 7.64 -7.29 32.63
C LEU A 245 8.83 -7.33 33.59
N VAL A 246 9.97 -7.89 33.17
CA VAL A 246 11.19 -7.95 33.97
C VAL A 246 11.74 -6.56 34.27
N SER A 247 11.87 -5.71 33.24
CA SER A 247 12.41 -4.35 33.37
C SER A 247 11.57 -3.49 34.33
N LEU A 248 10.22 -3.53 34.18
CA LEU A 248 9.34 -2.75 35.05
C LEU A 248 9.33 -3.28 36.47
N ARG A 249 9.46 -4.60 36.68
CA ARG A 249 9.61 -5.16 38.03
C ARG A 249 10.85 -4.64 38.72
N THR A 250 12.01 -4.72 38.08
CA THR A 250 13.27 -4.19 38.61
C THR A 250 13.19 -2.69 38.90
N ARG A 251 12.53 -1.93 38.00
CA ARG A 251 12.33 -0.51 38.21
C ARG A 251 11.42 -0.22 39.40
N THR A 252 10.36 -0.99 39.60
CA THR A 252 9.47 -0.86 40.78
C THR A 252 10.25 -1.07 42.06
N GLU A 253 11.06 -2.16 42.17
CA GLU A 253 11.90 -2.45 43.33
C GLU A 253 12.91 -1.33 43.60
N ALA A 254 13.57 -0.81 42.56
CA ALA A 254 14.49 0.32 42.71
C ALA A 254 13.81 1.60 43.19
N LEU A 255 12.61 1.91 42.67
CA LEU A 255 11.84 3.08 43.10
C LEU A 255 11.28 2.90 44.53
N THR A 256 10.89 1.71 44.93
CA THR A 256 10.48 1.43 46.31
C THR A 256 11.61 1.75 47.29
N THR A 257 12.84 1.30 46.95
CA THR A 257 14.03 1.64 47.73
C THR A 257 14.29 3.15 47.80
N ARG A 258 14.19 3.85 46.66
CA ARG A 258 14.41 5.32 46.59
C ARG A 258 13.33 6.09 47.30
N ALA A 259 12.06 5.68 47.22
CA ALA A 259 10.92 6.27 47.92
C ALA A 259 11.12 6.23 49.44
N GLY A 260 11.67 5.14 49.99
CA GLY A 260 12.04 5.03 51.39
C GLY A 260 13.08 6.07 51.85
N GLY A 261 13.87 6.61 50.92
CA GLY A 261 14.84 7.71 51.19
C GLY A 261 14.24 9.12 51.21
N VAL A 262 12.96 9.30 50.85
CA VAL A 262 12.33 10.63 50.79
C VAL A 262 12.06 11.24 52.18
N GLU A 263 11.57 10.44 53.14
CA GLU A 263 11.27 10.93 54.48
C GLU A 263 12.53 11.45 55.23
N PRO A 264 13.70 10.80 55.18
CA PRO A 264 14.95 11.43 55.66
C PRO A 264 15.26 12.80 55.04
N VAL A 265 15.05 12.92 53.71
CA VAL A 265 15.25 14.21 52.99
C VAL A 265 14.27 15.28 53.49
N LEU A 266 12.99 14.92 53.64
CA LEU A 266 11.98 15.83 54.16
C LEU A 266 12.28 16.25 55.63
N SER A 267 12.79 15.33 56.45
CA SER A 267 13.22 15.64 57.79
C SER A 267 14.35 16.67 57.81
N GLU A 268 15.34 16.56 56.93
CA GLU A 268 16.39 17.57 56.74
C GLU A 268 15.83 18.91 56.26
N LEU A 269 14.88 18.91 55.32
CA LEU A 269 14.22 20.11 54.81
C LEU A 269 13.47 20.83 55.93
N ARG A 270 12.70 20.11 56.74
CA ARG A 270 11.95 20.69 57.90
C ARG A 270 12.85 21.26 58.94
N ARG A 271 14.03 20.69 59.18
CA ARG A 271 14.97 21.16 60.16
C ARG A 271 15.69 22.44 59.72
N ARG A 272 15.95 22.60 58.43
CA ARG A 272 16.88 23.63 57.92
C ARG A 272 16.19 24.79 57.22
N TYR A 273 15.00 24.58 56.67
CA TYR A 273 14.33 25.54 55.81
C TYR A 273 12.91 25.86 56.28
N SER A 274 12.42 27.04 55.87
CA SER A 274 11.04 27.45 56.13
C SER A 274 10.01 26.49 55.48
N ALA A 275 8.81 26.42 56.04
CA ALA A 275 7.75 25.52 55.55
C ALA A 275 7.44 25.76 54.07
N ALA A 276 7.47 26.99 53.59
CA ALA A 276 7.25 27.35 52.19
C ALA A 276 8.21 26.62 51.21
N CYS A 277 9.41 26.24 51.70
CA CYS A 277 10.40 25.56 50.88
C CYS A 277 10.11 24.07 50.61
N TRP A 278 9.19 23.39 51.35
CA TRP A 278 9.01 21.94 51.31
C TRP A 278 7.57 21.45 51.52
N GLN A 279 6.63 22.32 51.92
CA GLN A 279 5.25 21.90 52.25
C GLN A 279 4.53 21.21 51.10
N ASP A 280 4.85 21.52 49.85
CA ASP A 280 4.31 20.87 48.63
C ASP A 280 4.81 19.43 48.46
N LEU A 281 5.92 19.07 49.09
CA LEU A 281 6.52 17.72 49.04
C LEU A 281 6.11 16.84 50.22
N GLN A 282 5.40 17.35 51.21
CA GLN A 282 5.12 16.64 52.47
C GLN A 282 4.39 15.31 52.30
N HIS A 283 3.57 15.16 51.25
CA HIS A 283 2.78 13.97 50.97
C HIS A 283 3.44 13.02 49.94
N VAL A 284 4.64 13.34 49.44
CA VAL A 284 5.34 12.51 48.45
C VAL A 284 5.62 11.12 48.98
N PRO A 285 6.06 10.87 50.23
CA PRO A 285 6.31 9.51 50.74
C PRO A 285 5.05 8.64 50.72
N GLU A 286 3.91 9.14 51.25
CA GLU A 286 2.67 8.40 51.28
C GLU A 286 2.11 8.14 49.87
N GLN A 287 2.15 9.16 49.01
CA GLN A 287 1.72 9.04 47.62
C GLN A 287 2.57 8.04 46.85
N ALA A 288 3.90 8.05 47.06
CA ALA A 288 4.80 7.12 46.41
C ALA A 288 4.49 5.66 46.81
N VAL A 289 4.24 5.41 48.13
CA VAL A 289 3.85 4.07 48.57
C VAL A 289 2.55 3.58 47.93
N VAL A 290 1.51 4.43 47.86
CA VAL A 290 0.22 4.09 47.24
C VAL A 290 0.39 3.82 45.73
N THR A 291 1.13 4.70 45.05
CA THR A 291 1.31 4.57 43.59
C THR A 291 2.17 3.35 43.21
N LEU A 292 3.21 3.07 44.01
CA LEU A 292 4.04 1.87 43.81
C LEU A 292 3.24 0.58 44.01
N ARG A 293 2.38 0.54 45.05
CA ARG A 293 1.48 -0.59 45.25
C ARG A 293 0.52 -0.79 44.07
N GLN A 294 -0.07 0.28 43.57
CA GLN A 294 -0.87 0.22 42.35
C GLN A 294 -0.08 -0.30 41.14
N ALA A 295 1.17 0.15 41.00
CA ALA A 295 2.06 -0.33 39.93
C ALA A 295 2.33 -1.84 40.05
N GLU A 296 2.57 -2.35 41.27
CA GLU A 296 2.77 -3.78 41.57
C GLU A 296 1.51 -4.61 41.22
N GLU A 297 0.32 -4.12 41.60
CA GLU A 297 -0.95 -4.77 41.31
C GLU A 297 -1.17 -4.85 39.77
N ARG A 298 -0.96 -3.76 39.07
CA ARG A 298 -1.07 -3.73 37.58
C ARG A 298 0.00 -4.58 36.92
N LEU A 299 1.19 -4.67 37.46
CA LEU A 299 2.25 -5.53 36.96
C LEU A 299 1.90 -7.03 37.13
N ALA A 300 1.28 -7.39 38.25
CA ALA A 300 0.77 -8.75 38.45
C ALA A 300 -0.37 -9.09 37.48
N GLU A 301 -1.29 -8.14 37.23
CA GLU A 301 -2.36 -8.29 36.21
C GLU A 301 -1.77 -8.45 34.80
N ALA A 302 -0.75 -7.66 34.46
CA ALA A 302 -0.04 -7.79 33.18
C ALA A 302 0.60 -9.15 33.00
N GLY A 303 1.20 -9.70 34.07
CA GLY A 303 1.74 -11.07 34.11
C GLY A 303 0.68 -12.14 33.87
N LYS A 304 -0.51 -11.99 34.46
CA LYS A 304 -1.66 -12.89 34.20
C LYS A 304 -2.14 -12.78 32.76
N ALA A 305 -2.34 -11.55 32.26
CA ALA A 305 -2.76 -11.31 30.88
C ALA A 305 -1.75 -11.92 29.88
N ARG A 306 -0.45 -11.81 30.18
CA ARG A 306 0.62 -12.46 29.38
C ARG A 306 0.51 -13.99 29.43
N ALA A 307 0.32 -14.59 30.60
CA ALA A 307 0.16 -16.04 30.75
C ALA A 307 -1.07 -16.57 30.02
N GLU A 308 -2.15 -15.80 30.00
CA GLU A 308 -3.39 -16.06 29.26
C GLU A 308 -3.28 -15.68 27.78
N GLN A 309 -2.13 -15.12 27.36
CA GLN A 309 -1.84 -14.68 25.99
C GLN A 309 -2.81 -13.57 25.47
N ARG A 310 -3.32 -12.76 26.40
CA ARG A 310 -4.10 -11.56 26.08
C ARG A 310 -3.17 -10.37 25.83
N TRP A 311 -2.54 -10.37 24.66
CA TRP A 311 -1.47 -9.44 24.29
C TRP A 311 -1.83 -7.97 24.36
N PRO A 312 -3.01 -7.52 23.88
CA PRO A 312 -3.42 -6.12 23.99
C PRO A 312 -3.56 -5.69 25.45
N ASP A 313 -4.15 -6.52 26.30
CA ASP A 313 -4.35 -6.24 27.72
C ASP A 313 -3.01 -6.14 28.45
N ALA A 314 -2.11 -7.11 28.23
CA ALA A 314 -0.77 -7.07 28.81
C ALA A 314 -0.02 -5.78 28.39
N THR A 315 -0.08 -5.39 27.12
CA THR A 315 0.57 -4.18 26.62
C THR A 315 -0.02 -2.91 27.26
N SER A 316 -1.33 -2.82 27.39
CA SER A 316 -2.03 -1.69 28.02
C SER A 316 -1.67 -1.57 29.50
N LEU A 317 -1.69 -2.68 30.23
CA LEU A 317 -1.31 -2.71 31.65
C LEU A 317 0.15 -2.28 31.87
N LEU A 318 1.08 -2.78 31.03
CA LEU A 318 2.50 -2.35 31.10
C LEU A 318 2.70 -0.87 30.80
N SER A 319 1.92 -0.28 29.91
CA SER A 319 1.97 1.17 29.66
C SER A 319 1.46 1.97 30.88
N THR A 320 0.42 1.48 31.55
CA THR A 320 -0.09 2.07 32.80
C THR A 320 0.95 1.98 33.93
N VAL A 321 1.59 0.81 34.10
CA VAL A 321 2.69 0.64 35.07
C VAL A 321 3.79 1.64 34.81
N ARG A 322 4.22 1.79 33.56
CA ARG A 322 5.26 2.74 33.18
C ARG A 322 4.89 4.18 33.58
N ALA A 323 3.67 4.62 33.29
CA ALA A 323 3.21 5.95 33.63
C ALA A 323 3.20 6.18 35.15
N LEU A 324 2.75 5.21 35.95
CA LEU A 324 2.78 5.27 37.40
C LEU A 324 4.22 5.36 37.94
N LEU A 325 5.15 4.59 37.38
CA LEU A 325 6.55 4.65 37.77
C LEU A 325 7.24 5.95 37.34
N ASP A 326 6.91 6.48 36.17
CA ASP A 326 7.46 7.76 35.68
C ASP A 326 7.03 8.91 36.61
N SER A 327 5.74 9.00 36.97
CA SER A 327 5.24 10.04 37.87
C SER A 327 5.81 9.90 39.30
N THR A 328 5.99 8.67 39.79
CA THR A 328 6.58 8.42 41.11
C THR A 328 8.08 8.80 41.11
N ASP A 329 8.80 8.46 40.07
CA ASP A 329 10.23 8.79 39.91
C ASP A 329 10.46 10.30 39.90
N GLU A 330 9.60 11.04 39.19
CA GLU A 330 9.61 12.50 39.17
C GLU A 330 9.39 13.09 40.57
N ALA A 331 8.35 12.62 41.28
CA ALA A 331 8.03 13.09 42.62
C ALA A 331 9.15 12.81 43.66
N VAL A 332 9.67 11.55 43.64
CA VAL A 332 10.77 11.14 44.52
C VAL A 332 12.06 11.93 44.23
N SER A 333 12.37 12.13 42.96
CA SER A 333 13.54 12.88 42.52
C SER A 333 13.45 14.36 42.90
N ALA A 334 12.24 14.93 42.80
CA ALA A 334 12.00 16.34 43.16
C ALA A 334 12.38 16.66 44.61
N ALA A 335 12.12 15.74 45.56
CA ALA A 335 12.48 15.94 46.96
C ALA A 335 14.01 16.05 47.15
N GLY A 336 14.78 15.13 46.59
CA GLY A 336 16.24 15.15 46.66
C GLY A 336 16.86 16.34 45.94
N GLU A 337 16.29 16.71 44.77
CA GLU A 337 16.73 17.89 44.02
C GLU A 337 16.43 19.18 44.77
N ARG A 338 15.27 19.27 45.44
CA ARG A 338 14.88 20.41 46.28
C ARG A 338 15.92 20.65 47.35
N LEU A 339 16.31 19.62 48.11
CA LEU A 339 17.30 19.77 49.16
C LEU A 339 18.65 20.26 48.61
N ARG A 340 19.16 19.67 47.55
CA ARG A 340 20.44 20.08 46.91
C ARG A 340 20.41 21.51 46.43
N ARG A 341 19.30 21.95 45.79
CA ARG A 341 19.16 23.33 45.31
C ARG A 341 19.06 24.34 46.42
N LEU A 342 18.33 24.03 47.50
CA LEU A 342 18.23 24.87 48.68
C LEU A 342 19.58 24.95 49.40
N ASP A 343 20.33 23.85 49.52
CA ASP A 343 21.67 23.87 50.11
C ASP A 343 22.66 24.74 49.32
N ALA A 344 22.59 24.65 47.97
CA ALA A 344 23.45 25.44 47.11
C ALA A 344 23.14 26.94 47.22
N VAL A 345 21.87 27.33 47.20
CA VAL A 345 21.48 28.73 47.27
C VAL A 345 21.69 29.32 48.68
N ALA A 346 21.43 28.54 49.73
CA ALA A 346 21.70 29.01 51.11
C ALA A 346 23.18 29.27 51.36
N LYS A 347 24.08 28.52 50.71
CA LYS A 347 25.53 28.71 50.78
C LYS A 347 25.99 29.96 50.02
N ASP A 348 25.44 30.22 48.83
CA ASP A 348 25.85 31.35 47.99
C ASP A 348 24.65 31.88 47.18
N PRO A 349 23.75 32.68 47.77
CA PRO A 349 22.65 33.33 47.07
C PRO A 349 23.14 34.28 45.96
N LYS A 350 24.33 34.90 46.15
CA LYS A 350 24.88 35.88 45.24
C LYS A 350 25.20 35.28 43.87
N ALA A 351 25.68 34.06 43.83
CA ALA A 351 25.95 33.36 42.57
C ALA A 351 24.71 33.26 41.69
N GLU A 352 23.54 32.93 42.25
CA GLU A 352 22.27 32.86 41.50
C GLU A 352 21.77 34.25 41.05
N ILE A 353 21.92 35.27 41.90
CA ILE A 353 21.61 36.66 41.57
C ILE A 353 22.47 37.13 40.39
N ASP A 354 23.79 36.94 40.47
CA ASP A 354 24.70 37.36 39.42
C ASP A 354 24.46 36.66 38.08
N ARG A 355 24.18 35.35 38.13
CA ARG A 355 23.77 34.55 36.93
C ARG A 355 22.51 35.14 36.30
N THR A 356 21.52 35.46 37.10
CA THR A 356 20.24 36.01 36.62
C THR A 356 20.39 37.41 36.07
N ARG A 357 21.15 38.30 36.79
CA ARG A 357 21.48 39.63 36.31
C ARG A 357 22.27 39.61 35.00
N PHE A 358 23.16 38.64 34.84
CA PHE A 358 23.87 38.46 33.57
C PHE A 358 22.91 38.15 32.42
N ALA A 359 21.99 37.17 32.60
CA ALA A 359 21.01 36.78 31.58
C ALA A 359 20.11 37.96 31.16
N VAL A 360 19.63 38.74 32.12
CA VAL A 360 18.80 39.94 31.85
C VAL A 360 19.59 41.01 31.11
N ARG A 361 20.81 41.31 31.56
CA ARG A 361 21.69 42.29 30.88
C ARG A 361 22.06 41.90 29.46
N ASP A 362 22.29 40.61 29.22
CA ASP A 362 22.57 40.10 27.87
C ASP A 362 21.35 40.30 26.96
N ALA A 363 20.15 39.96 27.43
CA ALA A 363 18.90 40.21 26.71
C ALA A 363 18.66 41.70 26.42
N GLN A 364 18.95 42.60 27.41
CA GLN A 364 18.86 44.05 27.25
C GLN A 364 19.84 44.58 26.20
N ARG A 365 21.10 44.09 26.19
CA ARG A 365 22.08 44.44 25.17
C ARG A 365 21.61 44.04 23.78
N LEU A 366 21.05 42.84 23.66
CA LEU A 366 20.53 42.35 22.39
C LEU A 366 19.31 43.17 21.90
N ALA A 367 18.43 43.59 22.82
CA ALA A 367 17.27 44.45 22.51
C ALA A 367 17.67 45.84 22.03
N MET A 368 18.83 46.37 22.54
CA MET A 368 19.40 47.65 22.14
C MET A 368 20.27 47.58 20.88
N ALA A 369 20.68 46.39 20.45
CA ALA A 369 21.63 46.26 19.35
C ALA A 369 21.07 46.79 18.01
N GLY A 370 21.74 47.85 17.50
CA GLY A 370 21.36 48.55 16.26
C GLY A 370 20.22 49.55 16.41
N ARG A 371 19.84 49.93 17.66
CA ARG A 371 18.75 50.89 17.94
C ARG A 371 19.19 51.90 19.01
N ASN A 372 18.65 53.12 18.90
CA ASN A 372 18.86 54.17 19.92
C ASN A 372 17.89 54.03 21.11
N THR A 373 16.72 53.40 20.87
CA THR A 373 15.70 53.12 21.90
C THR A 373 15.24 51.69 21.73
N PRO A 374 15.03 50.91 22.80
CA PRO A 374 14.53 49.54 22.69
C PRO A 374 13.07 49.56 22.27
N ASP A 375 12.67 48.50 21.53
CA ASP A 375 11.26 48.25 21.21
C ASP A 375 10.50 47.97 22.52
N PRO A 376 9.37 48.67 22.78
CA PRO A 376 8.56 48.43 23.99
C PRO A 376 8.13 46.99 24.18
N ARG A 377 7.99 46.19 23.07
CA ARG A 377 7.66 44.76 23.14
C ARG A 377 8.77 43.93 23.79
N HIS A 378 10.02 44.37 23.67
CA HIS A 378 11.18 43.74 24.29
C HIS A 378 11.53 44.38 25.65
N ALA A 379 11.39 45.70 25.77
CA ALA A 379 11.76 46.45 26.96
C ALA A 379 10.88 46.12 28.19
N ARG A 380 9.54 46.19 28.03
CA ARG A 380 8.60 45.93 29.14
C ARG A 380 8.81 44.57 29.83
N PRO A 381 8.89 43.43 29.11
CA PRO A 381 9.14 42.13 29.76
C PRO A 381 10.48 42.07 30.50
N LEU A 382 11.51 42.85 30.05
CA LEU A 382 12.80 42.88 30.70
C LEU A 382 12.80 43.82 31.95
N ASP A 383 12.05 44.92 31.90
CA ASP A 383 11.86 45.81 33.06
C ASP A 383 11.05 45.12 34.16
N ASP A 384 9.99 44.37 33.77
CA ASP A 384 9.23 43.52 34.70
C ASP A 384 10.12 42.42 35.30
N ALA A 385 11.03 41.82 34.49
CA ALA A 385 11.98 40.82 34.96
C ALA A 385 12.97 41.38 35.96
N VAL A 386 13.48 42.60 35.75
CA VAL A 386 14.35 43.32 36.74
C VAL A 386 13.57 43.56 38.03
N SER A 387 12.37 44.12 37.95
CA SER A 387 11.52 44.40 39.11
C SER A 387 11.17 43.13 39.92
N ARG A 388 10.99 41.97 39.23
CA ARG A 388 10.79 40.68 39.90
C ARG A 388 12.06 40.20 40.58
N LEU A 389 13.21 40.35 39.94
CA LEU A 389 14.50 39.98 40.51
C LEU A 389 14.77 40.76 41.79
N ASP A 390 14.58 42.09 41.78
CA ASP A 390 14.83 42.94 42.96
C ASP A 390 13.90 42.56 44.12
N ARG A 391 12.61 42.34 43.87
CA ARG A 391 11.66 41.84 44.91
C ARG A 391 12.04 40.46 45.44
N ALA A 392 12.54 39.56 44.59
CA ALA A 392 13.00 38.26 45.03
C ALA A 392 14.26 38.35 45.93
N VAL A 393 15.15 39.30 45.64
CA VAL A 393 16.35 39.59 46.46
C VAL A 393 15.95 40.18 47.80
N ASP A 394 15.03 41.17 47.83
CA ASP A 394 14.51 41.78 49.05
C ASP A 394 13.83 40.72 49.94
N GLY A 395 13.18 39.72 49.35
CA GLY A 395 12.54 38.60 50.06
C GLY A 395 13.50 37.64 50.77
N LEU A 396 14.82 37.78 50.55
CA LEU A 396 15.85 37.04 51.30
C LEU A 396 16.18 37.65 52.66
N GLU A 397 15.70 38.84 52.90
CA GLU A 397 15.88 39.49 54.21
C GLU A 397 15.05 38.81 55.31
N GLY A 398 15.65 38.39 56.39
CA GLY A 398 14.97 37.78 57.52
C GLY A 398 15.67 36.53 58.06
N ARG A 399 15.11 35.97 59.15
CA ARG A 399 15.71 34.83 59.85
C ARG A 399 15.50 33.51 59.15
N HIS A 400 14.41 33.38 58.32
CA HIS A 400 14.01 32.14 57.59
C HIS A 400 13.55 32.51 56.19
N PRO A 401 14.48 32.81 55.26
CA PRO A 401 14.13 33.17 53.90
C PRO A 401 13.41 32.06 53.18
N ASP A 402 12.49 32.43 52.28
CA ASP A 402 11.90 31.48 51.35
C ASP A 402 12.81 31.29 50.12
N TYR A 403 13.85 30.50 50.30
CA TYR A 403 14.78 30.17 49.20
C TYR A 403 14.14 29.51 48.02
N TRP A 404 12.99 28.81 48.21
CA TRP A 404 12.33 28.16 47.09
C TRP A 404 11.59 29.17 46.21
N HIS A 405 10.85 30.07 46.82
CA HIS A 405 10.25 31.19 46.10
C HIS A 405 11.32 32.03 45.37
N PHE A 406 12.41 32.33 46.03
CA PHE A 406 13.54 33.03 45.43
C PHE A 406 14.07 32.31 44.18
N LEU A 407 14.36 31.03 44.25
CA LEU A 407 14.85 30.22 43.10
C LEU A 407 13.83 30.19 41.95
N THR A 408 12.55 29.99 42.24
CA THR A 408 11.50 29.96 41.23
C THR A 408 11.31 31.30 40.53
N GLU A 409 11.39 32.40 41.26
CA GLU A 409 11.37 33.77 40.71
C GLU A 409 12.57 34.04 39.81
N LEU A 410 13.78 33.66 40.22
CA LEU A 410 14.98 33.82 39.40
C LEU A 410 14.92 32.97 38.12
N GLU A 411 14.37 31.75 38.18
CA GLU A 411 14.13 30.93 37.00
C GLU A 411 13.12 31.59 36.06
N ALA A 412 12.02 32.11 36.57
CA ALA A 412 11.02 32.82 35.78
C ALA A 412 11.59 34.09 35.13
N VAL A 413 12.47 34.84 35.83
CA VAL A 413 13.20 35.97 35.27
C VAL A 413 14.10 35.53 34.12
N ARG A 414 14.91 34.48 34.30
CA ARG A 414 15.78 33.95 33.25
C ARG A 414 14.99 33.47 32.05
N ALA A 415 13.86 32.76 32.28
CA ALA A 415 12.96 32.31 31.22
C ALA A 415 12.34 33.48 30.44
N SER A 416 11.99 34.59 31.12
CA SER A 416 11.50 35.81 30.47
C SER A 416 12.59 36.46 29.60
N ALA A 417 13.81 36.58 30.10
CA ALA A 417 14.93 37.05 29.31
C ALA A 417 15.23 36.19 28.09
N ALA A 418 15.23 34.87 28.25
CA ALA A 418 15.45 33.94 27.15
C ALA A 418 14.34 34.01 26.05
N ARG A 419 13.07 34.19 26.45
CA ARG A 419 11.99 34.43 25.50
C ARG A 419 12.19 35.70 24.67
N VAL A 420 12.59 36.79 25.30
CA VAL A 420 12.87 38.04 24.57
C VAL A 420 14.03 37.87 23.60
N VAL A 421 15.09 37.14 23.99
CA VAL A 421 16.21 36.80 23.10
C VAL A 421 15.72 36.00 21.90
N GLY A 422 14.84 35.01 22.11
CA GLY A 422 14.20 34.20 21.03
C GLY A 422 13.44 35.11 20.06
N LEU A 423 12.52 35.95 20.57
CA LEU A 423 11.73 36.86 19.73
C LEU A 423 12.60 37.78 18.86
N ILE A 424 13.68 38.37 19.45
CA ILE A 424 14.61 39.25 18.71
C ILE A 424 15.34 38.48 17.61
N ARG A 425 15.72 37.21 17.85
CA ARG A 425 16.40 36.38 16.87
C ARG A 425 15.46 35.99 15.70
N ASP A 426 14.22 35.66 16.03
CA ASP A 426 13.21 35.31 15.03
C ASP A 426 12.85 36.50 14.14
N GLU A 427 12.70 37.70 14.73
CA GLU A 427 12.49 38.96 14.00
C GLU A 427 13.64 39.28 13.04
N ARG A 428 14.89 39.04 13.46
CA ARG A 428 16.08 39.27 12.62
C ARG A 428 16.21 38.21 11.51
N GLY A 429 15.87 36.96 11.81
CA GLY A 429 15.86 35.89 10.81
C GLY A 429 14.79 36.07 9.76
N ALA A 430 13.65 36.66 10.10
CA ALA A 430 12.56 36.99 9.15
C ALA A 430 12.86 38.24 8.29
N ALA A 431 13.85 39.05 8.66
CA ALA A 431 14.25 40.26 7.93
C ALA A 431 15.40 40.02 6.90
N HIS A 432 15.92 38.80 6.83
CA HIS A 432 16.90 38.30 5.87
C HIS A 432 16.28 37.24 4.96
#